data_7bbafdf54f5184a97dbbe3c464dfc5d0
#
_entry.id   7bbafdf54f5184a97dbbe3c464dfc5d0
#
_cell.length_a   1.000
_cell.length_b   1.000
_cell.length_c   1.000
_cell.angle_alpha   90.00
_cell.angle_beta   90.00
_cell.angle_gamma   90.00
#
_symmetry.space_group_name_H-M   'P 1'
#
loop_
_entity.id
_entity.type
_entity.pdbx_description
1 polymer ?
#
loop_
_entity_poly.entity_id
_entity_poly.type
_entity_poly.pdbx_seq_one_letter_code
_entity_poly.pdbx_strand_id
1 'polypeptide(L)'
;MKNKSTMTALIIFIIVFAIFMIGFIIYKSFFGKEYSCIDYSSNTEYTFKSEKEMHEVCDKFNGVEDDKILSSYDIYDDLVNTDDPDFVFYPYVNVNGELSIIIAISNCDNPSKAKEKAIAWFKNHSYNINDYTIEYEYPCEQ
;
A
#
# COMPACT_ATOMS: atom_id res chain seq x y z
N MET A 1 38.07 -38.76 46.16
CA MET A 1 38.38 -37.42 45.62
C MET A 1 38.06 -37.19 44.13
N LYS A 2 37.37 -38.12 43.45
CA LYS A 2 37.00 -37.98 41.99
C LYS A 2 35.78 -37.10 41.66
N ASN A 3 34.94 -36.77 42.67
CA ASN A 3 33.67 -36.07 42.41
C ASN A 3 33.76 -34.55 42.26
N LYS A 4 34.79 -33.89 42.73
CA LYS A 4 34.89 -32.43 42.68
C LYS A 4 35.23 -31.91 41.25
N SER A 5 36.12 -32.62 40.54
CA SER A 5 36.55 -32.23 39.17
C SER A 5 35.43 -32.40 38.15
N THR A 6 34.64 -33.47 38.25
CA THR A 6 33.47 -33.71 37.37
C THR A 6 32.36 -32.69 37.61
N MET A 7 32.12 -32.29 38.86
CA MET A 7 31.13 -31.28 39.19
C MET A 7 31.50 -29.89 38.70
N THR A 8 32.80 -29.53 38.79
CA THR A 8 33.29 -28.25 38.24
C THR A 8 33.19 -28.20 36.74
N ALA A 9 33.54 -29.30 36.04
CA ALA A 9 33.41 -29.39 34.58
C ALA A 9 31.95 -29.27 34.13
N LEU A 10 31.00 -29.86 34.86
CA LEU A 10 29.57 -29.78 34.59
C LEU A 10 29.06 -28.33 34.74
N ILE A 11 29.48 -27.64 35.79
CA ILE A 11 29.09 -26.24 36.03
C ILE A 11 29.57 -25.34 34.89
N ILE A 12 30.86 -25.49 34.50
CA ILE A 12 31.45 -24.72 33.42
C ILE A 12 30.68 -24.96 32.10
N PHE A 13 30.32 -26.21 31.79
CA PHE A 13 29.56 -26.58 30.60
C PHE A 13 28.16 -25.91 30.58
N ILE A 14 27.46 -25.93 31.74
CA ILE A 14 26.14 -25.28 31.85
C ILE A 14 26.25 -23.76 31.63
N ILE A 15 27.28 -23.11 32.17
CA ILE A 15 27.48 -21.67 32.01
C ILE A 15 27.79 -21.33 30.55
N VAL A 16 28.67 -22.07 29.88
CA VAL A 16 28.99 -21.85 28.46
C VAL A 16 27.76 -22.06 27.57
N PHE A 17 26.97 -23.12 27.86
CA PHE A 17 25.75 -23.40 27.13
C PHE A 17 24.70 -22.30 27.32
N ALA A 18 24.54 -21.77 28.52
CA ALA A 18 23.62 -20.66 28.81
C ALA A 18 24.03 -19.38 28.06
N ILE A 19 25.32 -19.05 28.02
CA ILE A 19 25.84 -17.90 27.26
C ILE A 19 25.58 -18.07 25.77
N PHE A 20 25.78 -19.28 25.22
CA PHE A 20 25.54 -19.59 23.82
C PHE A 20 24.04 -19.44 23.48
N MET A 21 23.14 -19.94 24.34
CA MET A 21 21.69 -19.81 24.14
C MET A 21 21.23 -18.35 24.21
N ILE A 22 21.76 -17.55 25.13
CA ILE A 22 21.47 -16.12 25.21
C ILE A 22 21.95 -15.41 23.94
N GLY A 23 23.17 -15.68 23.49
CA GLY A 23 23.72 -15.15 22.24
C GLY A 23 22.87 -15.52 21.02
N PHE A 24 22.38 -16.75 20.95
CA PHE A 24 21.49 -17.22 19.89
C PHE A 24 20.12 -16.51 19.89
N ILE A 25 19.53 -16.30 21.08
CA ILE A 25 18.27 -15.57 21.23
C ILE A 25 18.43 -14.11 20.78
N ILE A 26 19.52 -13.46 21.21
CA ILE A 26 19.85 -12.09 20.82
C ILE A 26 20.07 -12.01 19.31
N TYR A 27 20.84 -12.92 18.73
CA TYR A 27 21.08 -12.99 17.30
C TYR A 27 19.76 -13.12 16.51
N LYS A 28 18.88 -14.04 16.92
CA LYS A 28 17.58 -14.25 16.26
C LYS A 28 16.65 -13.04 16.39
N SER A 29 16.69 -12.32 17.54
CA SER A 29 15.90 -11.11 17.77
C SER A 29 16.37 -9.93 16.93
N PHE A 30 17.67 -9.81 16.65
CA PHE A 30 18.23 -8.67 15.90
C PHE A 30 18.35 -8.93 14.39
N PHE A 31 18.61 -10.19 13.98
CA PHE A 31 18.89 -10.55 12.59
C PHE A 31 17.82 -11.41 11.93
N GLY A 32 16.82 -11.86 12.71
CA GLY A 32 15.76 -12.75 12.21
C GLY A 32 14.44 -12.03 11.89
N LYS A 33 14.42 -10.69 11.81
CA LYS A 33 13.22 -9.99 11.36
C LYS A 33 13.16 -10.05 9.83
N GLU A 34 12.16 -10.72 9.32
CA GLU A 34 11.77 -10.64 7.93
C GLU A 34 10.66 -9.60 7.81
N TYR A 35 10.79 -8.73 6.82
CA TYR A 35 9.80 -7.71 6.48
C TYR A 35 9.13 -8.17 5.20
N SER A 36 7.81 -8.05 5.10
CA SER A 36 7.08 -8.42 3.88
C SER A 36 6.09 -7.35 3.48
N CYS A 37 5.81 -7.26 2.19
CA CYS A 37 4.67 -6.55 1.65
C CYS A 37 4.06 -7.30 0.48
N ILE A 38 2.80 -6.98 0.20
CA ILE A 38 2.02 -7.57 -0.89
C ILE A 38 1.83 -6.52 -1.96
N ASP A 39 2.22 -6.85 -3.18
CA ASP A 39 1.78 -6.14 -4.37
C ASP A 39 0.38 -6.62 -4.71
N TYR A 40 -0.61 -5.78 -4.45
CA TYR A 40 -2.01 -6.11 -4.68
C TYR A 40 -2.38 -6.22 -6.17
N SER A 41 -1.61 -5.58 -7.05
CA SER A 41 -1.86 -5.65 -8.50
C SER A 41 -1.52 -7.01 -9.10
N SER A 42 -0.45 -7.64 -8.61
CA SER A 42 0.01 -8.96 -9.04
C SER A 42 -0.30 -10.08 -8.06
N ASN A 43 -0.86 -9.75 -6.88
CA ASN A 43 -1.07 -10.66 -5.74
C ASN A 43 0.20 -11.41 -5.33
N THR A 44 1.35 -10.72 -5.40
CA THR A 44 2.67 -11.29 -5.11
C THR A 44 3.19 -10.77 -3.77
N GLU A 45 3.59 -11.68 -2.87
CA GLU A 45 4.24 -11.31 -1.62
C GLU A 45 5.76 -11.24 -1.82
N TYR A 46 6.36 -10.12 -1.40
CA TYR A 46 7.81 -9.89 -1.39
C TYR A 46 8.33 -9.89 0.03
N THR A 47 9.46 -10.55 0.27
CA THR A 47 10.13 -10.61 1.57
C THR A 47 11.50 -9.95 1.50
N PHE A 48 11.85 -9.18 2.53
CA PHE A 48 13.07 -8.36 2.61
C PHE A 48 13.81 -8.61 3.92
N LYS A 49 15.13 -8.41 3.90
CA LYS A 49 15.99 -8.54 5.08
C LYS A 49 16.14 -7.25 5.88
N SER A 50 15.74 -6.12 5.32
CA SER A 50 15.79 -4.83 5.99
C SER A 50 14.51 -4.02 5.75
N GLU A 51 14.10 -3.25 6.76
CA GLU A 51 12.94 -2.35 6.71
C GLU A 51 13.10 -1.29 5.62
N LYS A 52 14.32 -0.77 5.43
CA LYS A 52 14.62 0.21 4.41
C LYS A 52 14.39 -0.33 2.99
N GLU A 53 14.87 -1.56 2.72
CA GLU A 53 14.69 -2.21 1.43
C GLU A 53 13.20 -2.51 1.16
N MET A 54 12.46 -2.91 2.20
CA MET A 54 11.02 -3.08 2.13
C MET A 54 10.34 -1.77 1.73
N HIS A 55 10.63 -0.64 2.41
CA HIS A 55 10.04 0.65 2.06
C HIS A 55 10.40 1.11 0.64
N GLU A 56 11.66 0.98 0.21
CA GLU A 56 12.07 1.35 -1.16
C GLU A 56 11.29 0.61 -2.26
N VAL A 57 10.83 -0.61 -1.98
CA VAL A 57 10.11 -1.44 -2.95
C VAL A 57 8.59 -1.34 -2.74
N CYS A 58 8.14 -1.47 -1.49
CA CYS A 58 6.71 -1.54 -1.16
C CYS A 58 6.00 -0.19 -1.30
N ASP A 59 6.70 0.92 -1.07
CA ASP A 59 6.11 2.26 -1.26
C ASP A 59 5.75 2.50 -2.74
N LYS A 60 6.47 1.87 -3.67
CA LYS A 60 6.11 1.88 -5.10
C LYS A 60 4.84 1.09 -5.41
N PHE A 61 4.61 -0.03 -4.69
CA PHE A 61 3.42 -0.85 -4.89
C PHE A 61 2.19 -0.32 -4.12
N ASN A 62 2.42 0.41 -3.02
CA ASN A 62 1.34 0.91 -2.16
C ASN A 62 0.88 2.34 -2.50
N GLY A 63 1.28 2.87 -3.66
CA GLY A 63 0.78 4.14 -4.15
C GLY A 63 1.29 5.39 -3.40
N VAL A 64 2.30 5.27 -2.51
CA VAL A 64 2.84 6.45 -1.80
C VAL A 64 3.47 7.45 -2.78
N GLU A 65 4.08 6.94 -3.87
CA GLU A 65 4.59 7.77 -4.96
C GLU A 65 3.43 8.32 -5.81
N ASP A 66 2.35 7.53 -5.97
CA ASP A 66 1.15 7.91 -6.68
C ASP A 66 0.39 9.03 -5.96
N ASP A 67 0.23 8.95 -4.63
CA ASP A 67 -0.41 10.01 -3.83
C ASP A 67 0.34 11.35 -3.95
N LYS A 68 1.67 11.31 -4.02
CA LYS A 68 2.47 12.51 -4.22
C LYS A 68 2.31 13.09 -5.63
N ILE A 69 2.21 12.25 -6.64
CA ILE A 69 1.91 12.66 -8.01
C ILE A 69 0.49 13.22 -8.07
N LEU A 70 -0.50 12.50 -7.55
CA LEU A 70 -1.91 12.89 -7.55
C LEU A 70 -2.11 14.24 -6.86
N SER A 71 -1.52 14.46 -5.68
CA SER A 71 -1.61 15.71 -4.93
C SER A 71 -0.95 16.91 -5.62
N SER A 72 -0.17 16.70 -6.69
CA SER A 72 0.39 17.78 -7.50
C SER A 72 -0.58 18.36 -8.53
N TYR A 73 -1.73 17.69 -8.74
CA TYR A 73 -2.78 18.20 -9.64
C TYR A 73 -3.82 19.00 -8.87
N ASP A 74 -4.09 20.22 -9.33
CA ASP A 74 -5.05 21.14 -8.70
C ASP A 74 -6.46 20.55 -8.54
N ILE A 75 -6.87 19.67 -9.46
CA ILE A 75 -8.17 19.01 -9.44
C ILE A 75 -8.28 17.91 -8.36
N TYR A 76 -7.17 17.37 -7.86
CA TYR A 76 -7.18 16.17 -7.00
C TYR A 76 -8.01 16.35 -5.74
N ASP A 77 -7.81 17.45 -5.01
CA ASP A 77 -8.54 17.75 -3.78
C ASP A 77 -10.04 17.91 -4.03
N ASP A 78 -10.42 18.49 -5.16
CA ASP A 78 -11.83 18.66 -5.53
C ASP A 78 -12.48 17.32 -5.87
N LEU A 79 -11.76 16.39 -6.56
CA LEU A 79 -12.25 15.05 -6.88
C LEU A 79 -12.49 14.22 -5.62
N VAL A 80 -11.50 14.15 -4.71
CA VAL A 80 -11.59 13.29 -3.51
C VAL A 80 -12.57 13.82 -2.47
N ASN A 81 -12.86 15.13 -2.48
CA ASN A 81 -13.83 15.75 -1.58
C ASN A 81 -15.24 15.84 -2.19
N THR A 82 -15.44 15.33 -3.42
CA THR A 82 -16.77 15.30 -4.03
C THR A 82 -17.63 14.24 -3.36
N ASP A 83 -18.74 14.68 -2.76
CA ASP A 83 -19.77 13.81 -2.14
C ASP A 83 -21.06 13.93 -2.95
N ASP A 84 -21.25 13.03 -3.92
CA ASP A 84 -22.45 12.99 -4.76
C ASP A 84 -23.06 11.57 -4.77
N PRO A 85 -24.35 11.41 -4.49
CA PRO A 85 -24.99 10.09 -4.42
C PRO A 85 -25.10 9.38 -5.78
N ASP A 86 -24.97 10.10 -6.88
CA ASP A 86 -25.16 9.58 -8.23
C ASP A 86 -23.87 9.02 -8.84
N PHE A 87 -22.69 9.49 -8.36
CA PHE A 87 -21.37 9.05 -8.87
C PHE A 87 -20.26 9.29 -7.85
N VAL A 88 -19.12 8.58 -8.04
CA VAL A 88 -17.90 8.76 -7.24
C VAL A 88 -16.72 8.86 -8.19
N PHE A 89 -15.75 9.73 -7.87
CA PHE A 89 -14.49 9.83 -8.58
C PHE A 89 -13.40 9.01 -7.88
N TYR A 90 -12.64 8.24 -8.67
CA TYR A 90 -11.45 7.53 -8.23
C TYR A 90 -10.27 8.00 -9.08
N PRO A 91 -9.52 9.04 -8.63
CA PRO A 91 -8.30 9.46 -9.30
C PRO A 91 -7.19 8.43 -9.08
N TYR A 92 -6.41 8.15 -10.11
CA TYR A 92 -5.27 7.24 -10.04
C TYR A 92 -4.17 7.67 -11.02
N VAL A 93 -2.95 7.19 -10.81
CA VAL A 93 -1.82 7.39 -11.73
C VAL A 93 -1.79 6.24 -12.72
N ASN A 94 -1.87 6.55 -14.01
CA ASN A 94 -1.80 5.53 -15.06
C ASN A 94 -0.36 5.04 -15.29
N VAL A 95 -0.18 4.05 -16.14
CA VAL A 95 1.13 3.45 -16.46
C VAL A 95 2.15 4.44 -17.05
N ASN A 96 1.70 5.59 -17.53
CA ASN A 96 2.54 6.67 -18.07
C ASN A 96 2.92 7.71 -16.99
N GLY A 97 2.45 7.55 -15.75
CA GLY A 97 2.67 8.50 -14.66
C GLY A 97 1.75 9.72 -14.72
N GLU A 98 0.60 9.65 -15.42
CA GLU A 98 -0.35 10.73 -15.60
C GLU A 98 -1.63 10.50 -14.79
N LEU A 99 -2.27 11.59 -14.33
CA LEU A 99 -3.57 11.53 -13.68
C LEU A 99 -4.63 10.97 -14.64
N SER A 100 -5.28 9.92 -14.21
CA SER A 100 -6.47 9.33 -14.83
C SER A 100 -7.59 9.25 -13.81
N ILE A 101 -8.84 9.25 -14.25
CA ILE A 101 -9.99 9.32 -13.35
C ILE A 101 -11.00 8.26 -13.76
N ILE A 102 -11.32 7.35 -12.83
CA ILE A 102 -12.47 6.46 -12.98
C ILE A 102 -13.68 7.19 -12.39
N ILE A 103 -14.77 7.24 -13.15
CA ILE A 103 -16.06 7.75 -12.73
C ILE A 103 -16.99 6.56 -12.53
N ALA A 104 -17.20 6.15 -11.27
CA ALA A 104 -18.14 5.10 -10.93
C ALA A 104 -19.56 5.68 -10.83
N ILE A 105 -20.47 5.21 -11.67
CA ILE A 105 -21.87 5.66 -11.72
C ILE A 105 -22.69 4.83 -10.72
N SER A 106 -23.03 5.45 -9.58
CA SER A 106 -23.72 4.79 -8.48
C SER A 106 -25.27 4.78 -8.62
N ASN A 107 -25.81 5.68 -9.42
CA ASN A 107 -27.26 5.75 -9.65
C ASN A 107 -27.71 4.74 -10.69
N CYS A 108 -28.19 3.59 -10.22
CA CYS A 108 -28.67 2.47 -11.05
C CYS A 108 -30.00 2.76 -11.77
N ASP A 109 -30.81 3.66 -11.23
CA ASP A 109 -32.13 3.98 -11.83
C ASP A 109 -32.01 4.86 -13.07
N ASN A 110 -30.98 5.71 -13.12
CA ASN A 110 -30.76 6.60 -14.25
C ASN A 110 -29.25 6.86 -14.50
N PRO A 111 -28.51 5.85 -14.97
CA PRO A 111 -27.07 5.95 -15.15
C PRO A 111 -26.65 7.02 -16.18
N SER A 112 -27.45 7.24 -17.22
CA SER A 112 -27.17 8.27 -18.22
C SER A 112 -27.21 9.68 -17.63
N LYS A 113 -28.19 9.98 -16.79
CA LYS A 113 -28.30 11.27 -16.11
C LYS A 113 -27.19 11.47 -15.10
N ALA A 114 -26.82 10.41 -14.36
CA ALA A 114 -25.71 10.45 -13.43
C ALA A 114 -24.38 10.74 -14.16
N LYS A 115 -24.16 10.11 -15.32
CA LYS A 115 -23.00 10.39 -16.16
C LYS A 115 -22.96 11.85 -16.63
N GLU A 116 -24.10 12.38 -17.14
CA GLU A 116 -24.20 13.78 -17.55
C GLU A 116 -23.88 14.73 -16.38
N LYS A 117 -24.34 14.41 -15.20
CA LYS A 117 -24.08 15.17 -13.96
C LYS A 117 -22.58 15.15 -13.60
N ALA A 118 -21.95 13.98 -13.68
CA ALA A 118 -20.50 13.87 -13.45
C ALA A 118 -19.69 14.68 -14.47
N ILE A 119 -20.07 14.68 -15.74
CA ILE A 119 -19.44 15.51 -16.77
C ILE A 119 -19.64 17.01 -16.47
N ALA A 120 -20.86 17.40 -16.07
CA ALA A 120 -21.16 18.78 -15.72
C ALA A 120 -20.38 19.27 -14.50
N TRP A 121 -20.00 18.36 -13.60
CA TRP A 121 -19.16 18.68 -12.43
C TRP A 121 -17.83 19.32 -12.85
N PHE A 122 -17.12 18.76 -13.85
CA PHE A 122 -15.87 19.33 -14.37
C PHE A 122 -16.06 20.76 -14.85
N LYS A 123 -17.10 20.99 -15.63
CA LYS A 123 -17.41 22.35 -16.15
C LYS A 123 -17.73 23.34 -15.01
N ASN A 124 -18.46 22.91 -13.99
CA ASN A 124 -18.85 23.75 -12.87
C ASN A 124 -17.66 24.12 -11.98
N HIS A 125 -16.61 23.27 -11.95
CA HIS A 125 -15.36 23.52 -11.24
C HIS A 125 -14.27 24.12 -12.16
N SER A 126 -14.61 24.55 -13.37
CA SER A 126 -13.70 25.17 -14.33
C SER A 126 -12.60 24.25 -14.88
N TYR A 127 -12.82 22.93 -14.83
CA TYR A 127 -11.93 21.95 -15.41
C TYR A 127 -12.42 21.51 -16.79
N ASN A 128 -11.49 21.29 -17.73
CA ASN A 128 -11.81 20.71 -19.02
C ASN A 128 -11.62 19.18 -18.96
N ILE A 129 -12.71 18.43 -19.04
CA ILE A 129 -12.71 16.97 -18.97
C ILE A 129 -11.80 16.31 -20.02
N ASN A 130 -11.56 16.97 -21.15
CA ASN A 130 -10.70 16.44 -22.22
C ASN A 130 -9.20 16.50 -21.90
N ASP A 131 -8.82 17.17 -20.81
CA ASP A 131 -7.43 17.23 -20.36
C ASP A 131 -7.04 16.01 -19.52
N TYR A 132 -7.99 15.09 -19.26
CA TYR A 132 -7.81 13.91 -18.43
C TYR A 132 -8.19 12.63 -19.16
N THR A 133 -7.56 11.53 -18.81
CA THR A 133 -8.00 10.19 -19.22
C THR A 133 -9.16 9.78 -18.31
N ILE A 134 -10.36 9.60 -18.90
CA ILE A 134 -11.58 9.27 -18.16
C ILE A 134 -12.04 7.86 -18.49
N GLU A 135 -12.27 7.06 -17.46
CA GLU A 135 -12.90 5.74 -17.54
C GLU A 135 -14.23 5.76 -16.82
N TYR A 136 -15.22 4.98 -17.29
CA TYR A 136 -16.52 4.88 -16.65
C TYR A 136 -16.75 3.46 -16.15
N GLU A 137 -17.15 3.33 -14.88
CA GLU A 137 -17.59 2.08 -14.29
C GLU A 137 -19.08 2.14 -13.96
N TYR A 138 -19.78 1.04 -14.23
CA TYR A 138 -21.20 0.88 -13.95
C TYR A 138 -21.42 -0.31 -13.01
N PRO A 139 -21.26 -0.13 -11.69
CA PRO A 139 -21.38 -1.22 -10.72
C PRO A 139 -22.74 -1.93 -10.72
N CYS A 140 -23.74 -1.28 -11.31
CA CYS A 140 -25.11 -1.80 -11.39
C CYS A 140 -25.34 -2.83 -12.51
N GLU A 141 -24.40 -3.02 -13.41
CA GLU A 141 -24.53 -3.92 -14.56
C GLU A 141 -23.98 -5.33 -14.32
N GLN A 142 -23.69 -5.67 -13.04
CA GLN A 142 -23.19 -6.99 -12.64
C GLN A 142 -24.30 -7.96 -12.26
#